data_e34a3ad0fff9f132d38ece99247b1e7c
#
_entry.id   e34a3ad0fff9f132d38ece99247b1e7c
#
_cell.length_a   1.000
_cell.length_b   1.000
_cell.length_c   1.000
_cell.angle_alpha   90.00
_cell.angle_beta   90.00
_cell.angle_gamma   90.00
#
_symmetry.space_group_name_H-M   'P 1'
#
loop_
_entity.id
_entity.type
_entity.pdbx_description
1 polymer ?
#
loop_
_entity_poly.entity_id
_entity_poly.type
_entity_poly.pdbx_seq_one_letter_code
_entity_poly.pdbx_strand_id
1 'polypeptide(L)'
;INRNNKVEFLGSAVDNKYTGIGVHRLYDCLHVLLQNAHKHARSDCPILVNVVTEANAISSQLDSLQITVTSSTTDDKYFDQKQRIHQAICASEAGIDMVTEGYSGIKKIKFITRASEGLSTLSCNPNDDALELALTFSLHVEVASEFSEKGADQRKYY
;
A
#
# COMPACT_ATOMS: atom_id res chain seq x y z
N ILE A 1 21.98 -0.97 9.89
CA ILE A 1 21.71 -2.39 9.70
C ILE A 1 21.15 -2.56 8.30
N ASN A 2 21.98 -3.07 7.40
CA ASN A 2 21.53 -3.43 6.05
C ASN A 2 20.61 -4.64 6.14
N ARG A 3 19.33 -4.39 6.29
CA ARG A 3 18.31 -5.43 6.15
C ARG A 3 17.92 -5.50 4.69
N ASN A 4 18.48 -6.45 3.98
CA ASN A 4 18.13 -6.71 2.59
C ASN A 4 16.98 -7.73 2.52
N ASN A 5 15.79 -7.34 2.99
CA ASN A 5 14.62 -8.13 2.69
C ASN A 5 14.34 -8.06 1.20
N LYS A 6 14.22 -9.21 0.58
CA LYS A 6 13.75 -9.29 -0.80
C LYS A 6 12.29 -8.87 -0.86
N VAL A 7 11.96 -7.98 -1.77
CA VAL A 7 10.58 -7.59 -2.05
C VAL A 7 10.11 -8.32 -3.29
N GLU A 8 9.01 -9.06 -3.17
CA GLU A 8 8.41 -9.79 -4.28
C GLU A 8 7.06 -9.17 -4.64
N PHE A 9 6.89 -8.81 -5.91
CA PHE A 9 5.66 -8.26 -6.45
C PHE A 9 4.84 -9.36 -7.12
N LEU A 10 3.57 -9.47 -6.72
CA LEU A 10 2.62 -10.47 -7.18
C LEU A 10 1.31 -9.79 -7.58
N GLY A 11 0.47 -10.51 -8.30
CA GLY A 11 -0.87 -10.08 -8.60
C GLY A 11 -1.10 -9.68 -10.05
N SER A 12 -2.36 -9.67 -10.46
CA SER A 12 -2.78 -9.47 -11.85
C SER A 12 -2.54 -8.06 -12.38
N ALA A 13 -2.39 -7.08 -11.50
CA ALA A 13 -2.27 -5.67 -11.88
C ALA A 13 -0.83 -5.13 -11.81
N VAL A 14 0.15 -5.97 -11.48
CA VAL A 14 1.56 -5.58 -11.32
C VAL A 14 2.14 -4.96 -12.60
N ASP A 15 1.76 -5.48 -13.76
CA ASP A 15 2.28 -5.01 -15.06
C ASP A 15 1.40 -3.96 -15.74
N ASN A 16 0.30 -3.56 -15.10
CA ASN A 16 -0.58 -2.53 -15.65
C ASN A 16 0.07 -1.15 -15.57
N LYS A 17 -0.26 -0.31 -16.54
CA LYS A 17 0.25 1.06 -16.60
C LYS A 17 -0.80 2.03 -16.10
N TYR A 18 -0.40 2.87 -15.17
CA TYR A 18 -1.26 3.88 -14.56
C TYR A 18 -0.62 5.25 -14.64
N THR A 19 -1.42 6.28 -14.50
CA THR A 19 -1.00 7.68 -14.58
C THR A 19 -1.79 8.54 -13.57
N GLY A 20 -1.45 9.81 -13.48
CA GLY A 20 -2.19 10.78 -12.69
C GLY A 20 -1.84 10.80 -11.21
N ILE A 21 -2.68 11.49 -10.45
CA ILE A 21 -2.46 11.68 -9.02
C ILE A 21 -2.57 10.38 -8.21
N GLY A 22 -3.36 9.43 -8.70
CA GLY A 22 -3.49 8.11 -8.08
C GLY A 22 -2.15 7.37 -7.97
N VAL A 23 -1.27 7.54 -8.96
CA VAL A 23 0.07 6.95 -8.94
C VAL A 23 0.92 7.55 -7.81
N HIS A 24 0.86 8.86 -7.62
CA HIS A 24 1.58 9.51 -6.51
C HIS A 24 1.08 9.04 -5.15
N ARG A 25 -0.23 8.92 -5.00
CA ARG A 25 -0.86 8.39 -3.79
C ARG A 25 -0.46 6.94 -3.53
N LEU A 26 -0.41 6.13 -4.60
CA LEU A 26 0.04 4.74 -4.53
C LEU A 26 1.48 4.66 -4.03
N TYR A 27 2.38 5.46 -4.61
CA TYR A 27 3.78 5.51 -4.18
C TYR A 27 3.92 5.89 -2.72
N ASP A 28 3.21 6.92 -2.28
CA ASP A 28 3.29 7.39 -0.90
C ASP A 28 2.83 6.30 0.08
N CYS A 29 1.71 5.64 -0.20
CA CYS A 29 1.20 4.58 0.66
C CYS A 29 2.11 3.35 0.66
N LEU A 30 2.54 2.91 -0.52
CA LEU A 30 3.40 1.74 -0.66
C LEU A 30 4.75 1.97 0.00
N HIS A 31 5.33 3.15 -0.16
CA HIS A 31 6.59 3.52 0.47
C HIS A 31 6.52 3.41 2.00
N VAL A 32 5.46 3.93 2.60
CA VAL A 32 5.23 3.83 4.05
C VAL A 32 5.14 2.38 4.50
N LEU A 33 4.37 1.55 3.80
CA LEU A 33 4.21 0.14 4.17
C LEU A 33 5.51 -0.64 4.00
N LEU A 34 6.26 -0.38 2.94
CA LEU A 34 7.56 -1.03 2.72
C LEU A 34 8.58 -0.62 3.77
N GLN A 35 8.63 0.66 4.15
CA GLN A 35 9.51 1.11 5.23
C GLN A 35 9.17 0.42 6.55
N ASN A 36 7.90 0.33 6.91
CA ASN A 36 7.45 -0.38 8.11
C ASN A 36 7.82 -1.86 8.06
N ALA A 37 7.59 -2.50 6.92
CA ALA A 37 7.92 -3.91 6.74
C ALA A 37 9.43 -4.15 6.88
N HIS A 38 10.27 -3.34 6.24
CA HIS A 38 11.73 -3.44 6.38
C HIS A 38 12.21 -3.25 7.80
N LYS A 39 11.57 -2.35 8.55
CA LYS A 39 11.94 -2.06 9.93
C LYS A 39 11.62 -3.22 10.87
N HIS A 40 10.52 -3.92 10.67
CA HIS A 40 9.97 -4.88 11.61
C HIS A 40 9.97 -6.33 11.13
N ALA A 41 10.11 -6.58 9.82
CA ALA A 41 10.10 -7.92 9.27
C ALA A 41 11.36 -8.72 9.63
N ARG A 42 11.20 -10.04 9.63
CA ARG A 42 12.33 -10.96 9.73
C ARG A 42 13.21 -10.79 8.49
N SER A 43 14.53 -10.75 8.72
CA SER A 43 15.50 -10.58 7.63
C SER A 43 15.60 -11.77 6.68
N ASP A 44 15.17 -12.95 7.12
CA ASP A 44 15.20 -14.20 6.35
C ASP A 44 13.92 -14.46 5.54
N CYS A 45 12.92 -13.59 5.66
CA CYS A 45 11.65 -13.72 4.96
C CYS A 45 11.47 -12.60 3.93
N PRO A 46 10.90 -12.91 2.75
CA PRO A 46 10.58 -11.88 1.78
C PRO A 46 9.38 -11.04 2.23
N ILE A 47 9.34 -9.80 1.76
CA ILE A 47 8.17 -8.94 1.86
C ILE A 47 7.37 -9.13 0.57
N LEU A 48 6.10 -9.48 0.69
CA LEU A 48 5.23 -9.73 -0.45
C LEU A 48 4.34 -8.52 -0.71
N VAL A 49 4.32 -8.05 -1.94
CA VAL A 49 3.42 -6.97 -2.39
C VAL A 49 2.49 -7.54 -3.44
N ASN A 50 1.22 -7.66 -3.10
CA ASN A 50 0.20 -8.16 -4.01
C ASN A 50 -0.62 -6.98 -4.55
N VAL A 51 -0.70 -6.84 -5.87
CA VAL A 51 -1.41 -5.75 -6.55
C VAL A 51 -2.48 -6.35 -7.45
N VAL A 52 -3.72 -6.07 -7.15
CA VAL A 52 -4.86 -6.58 -7.93
C VAL A 52 -5.85 -5.45 -8.22
N THR A 53 -6.58 -5.60 -9.31
CA THR A 53 -7.74 -4.74 -9.58
C THR A 53 -8.96 -5.32 -8.88
N GLU A 54 -9.75 -4.46 -8.24
CA GLU A 54 -11.03 -4.88 -7.68
C GLU A 54 -12.05 -5.13 -8.79
N ALA A 55 -12.98 -6.08 -8.55
CA ALA A 55 -13.90 -6.57 -9.56
C ALA A 55 -14.89 -5.51 -10.09
N ASN A 56 -15.05 -4.40 -9.40
CA ASN A 56 -15.94 -3.30 -9.78
C ASN A 56 -15.11 -2.14 -10.34
N ALA A 57 -14.71 -2.25 -11.59
CA ALA A 57 -14.14 -1.12 -12.32
C ALA A 57 -15.14 0.05 -12.34
N ILE A 58 -14.73 1.20 -11.82
CA ILE A 58 -15.59 2.39 -11.71
C ILE A 58 -15.87 2.96 -13.09
N SER A 59 -14.90 2.87 -13.98
CA SER A 59 -15.04 3.29 -15.38
C SER A 59 -13.91 2.67 -16.21
N SER A 60 -13.99 2.81 -17.54
CA SER A 60 -12.91 2.38 -18.45
C SER A 60 -11.59 3.16 -18.27
N GLN A 61 -11.64 4.30 -17.58
CA GLN A 61 -10.49 5.18 -17.37
C GLN A 61 -9.95 5.13 -15.94
N LEU A 62 -10.66 4.54 -15.01
CA LEU A 62 -10.35 4.55 -13.59
C LEU A 62 -10.50 3.14 -13.00
N ASP A 63 -9.38 2.58 -12.58
CA ASP A 63 -9.35 1.30 -11.86
C ASP A 63 -9.31 1.53 -10.36
N SER A 64 -9.94 0.62 -9.62
CA SER A 64 -9.72 0.50 -8.19
C SER A 64 -8.65 -0.55 -7.96
N LEU A 65 -7.49 -0.14 -7.45
CA LEU A 65 -6.39 -1.03 -7.10
C LEU A 65 -6.44 -1.39 -5.64
N GLN A 66 -6.28 -2.67 -5.36
CA GLN A 66 -6.06 -3.17 -4.00
C GLN A 66 -4.62 -3.64 -3.88
N ILE A 67 -3.92 -3.11 -2.89
CA ILE A 67 -2.53 -3.43 -2.61
C ILE A 67 -2.43 -4.03 -1.22
N THR A 68 -1.78 -5.20 -1.13
CA THR A 68 -1.52 -5.87 0.13
C THR A 68 -0.02 -6.07 0.32
N VAL A 69 0.51 -5.57 1.41
CA VAL A 69 1.91 -5.78 1.81
C VAL A 69 1.92 -6.74 2.98
N THR A 70 2.52 -7.91 2.78
CA THR A 70 2.62 -8.97 3.78
C THR A 70 4.06 -9.11 4.25
N SER A 71 4.26 -9.09 5.55
CA SER A 71 5.57 -9.30 6.17
C SER A 71 5.46 -10.25 7.36
N SER A 72 6.51 -11.04 7.56
CA SER A 72 6.64 -11.93 8.73
C SER A 72 7.50 -11.26 9.78
N THR A 73 7.11 -11.38 11.03
CA THR A 73 7.84 -10.83 12.18
C THR A 73 8.31 -11.93 13.10
N THR A 74 9.12 -11.59 14.10
CA THR A 74 9.58 -12.51 15.12
C THR A 74 8.56 -12.66 16.25
N ASP A 75 8.62 -13.77 17.01
CA ASP A 75 7.70 -14.04 18.12
C ASP A 75 7.62 -12.90 19.13
N ASP A 76 8.76 -12.32 19.47
CA ASP A 76 8.88 -11.25 20.47
C ASP A 76 8.28 -9.91 20.00
N LYS A 77 8.14 -9.71 18.70
CA LYS A 77 7.66 -8.44 18.12
C LYS A 77 6.25 -8.51 17.56
N TYR A 78 5.79 -9.69 17.19
CA TYR A 78 4.55 -9.86 16.44
C TYR A 78 3.33 -9.27 17.16
N PHE A 79 3.10 -9.65 18.39
CA PHE A 79 1.90 -9.22 19.13
C PHE A 79 1.92 -7.73 19.44
N ASP A 80 3.09 -7.16 19.74
CA ASP A 80 3.23 -5.72 19.93
C ASP A 80 2.95 -4.96 18.63
N GLN A 81 3.49 -5.39 17.51
CA GLN A 81 3.24 -4.80 16.19
C GLN A 81 1.77 -4.88 15.80
N LYS A 82 1.17 -6.06 15.95
CA LYS A 82 -0.25 -6.29 15.69
C LYS A 82 -1.13 -5.32 16.47
N GLN A 83 -0.87 -5.18 17.77
CA GLN A 83 -1.64 -4.30 18.65
C GLN A 83 -1.47 -2.83 18.25
N ARG A 84 -0.26 -2.37 18.00
CA ARG A 84 0.03 -0.99 17.65
C ARG A 84 -0.57 -0.60 16.29
N ILE A 85 -0.46 -1.49 15.31
CA ILE A 85 -1.07 -1.27 13.99
C ILE A 85 -2.59 -1.19 14.12
N HIS A 86 -3.20 -2.09 14.87
CA HIS A 86 -4.63 -2.09 15.11
C HIS A 86 -5.09 -0.79 15.79
N GLN A 87 -4.38 -0.34 16.80
CA GLN A 87 -4.65 0.92 17.48
C GLN A 87 -4.54 2.11 16.52
N ALA A 88 -3.50 2.13 15.67
CA ALA A 88 -3.31 3.21 14.70
C ALA A 88 -4.40 3.25 13.64
N ILE A 89 -4.85 2.08 13.16
CA ILE A 89 -5.96 1.98 12.21
C ILE A 89 -7.28 2.43 12.83
N CYS A 90 -7.54 2.05 14.06
CA CYS A 90 -8.80 2.36 14.76
C CYS A 90 -8.81 3.75 15.41
N ALA A 91 -7.67 4.43 15.52
CA ALA A 91 -7.58 5.74 16.15
C ALA A 91 -8.43 6.78 15.43
N SER A 92 -9.11 7.62 16.21
CA SER A 92 -9.84 8.77 15.68
C SER A 92 -8.87 9.77 15.04
N GLU A 93 -9.22 10.27 13.87
CA GLU A 93 -8.41 11.27 13.15
C GLU A 93 -8.42 12.66 13.80
N ALA A 94 -9.38 12.92 14.67
CA ALA A 94 -9.44 14.15 15.48
C ALA A 94 -8.38 14.16 16.60
N GLY A 95 -7.65 13.06 16.78
CA GLY A 95 -6.59 12.97 17.78
C GLY A 95 -5.35 13.75 17.35
N ILE A 96 -4.96 14.64 18.19
CA ILE A 96 -3.75 15.48 18.14
C ILE A 96 -2.46 14.62 18.18
N ASP A 97 -2.58 13.31 18.31
CA ASP A 97 -1.47 12.37 18.42
C ASP A 97 -0.75 12.06 17.10
N MET A 98 -0.71 13.03 16.20
CA MET A 98 0.16 12.98 15.02
C MET A 98 1.65 12.93 15.40
N VAL A 99 1.95 13.07 16.67
CA VAL A 99 3.32 13.18 17.21
C VAL A 99 3.78 11.89 17.90
N THR A 100 2.94 10.88 18.06
CA THR A 100 3.41 9.60 18.57
C THR A 100 4.28 8.92 17.51
N GLU A 101 5.56 8.92 17.80
CA GLU A 101 6.58 8.28 16.97
C GLU A 101 6.22 6.84 16.62
N GLY A 102 6.42 6.49 15.37
CA GLY A 102 6.39 5.11 14.89
C GLY A 102 5.17 4.72 14.05
N TYR A 103 4.04 5.43 14.13
CA TYR A 103 2.83 5.09 13.35
C TYR A 103 2.22 6.28 12.60
N SER A 104 2.96 7.35 12.47
CA SER A 104 2.60 8.50 11.62
C SER A 104 2.36 8.08 10.16
N GLY A 105 3.08 7.05 9.71
CA GLY A 105 2.88 6.47 8.38
C GLY A 105 1.51 5.84 8.20
N ILE A 106 1.02 5.09 9.17
CA ILE A 106 -0.33 4.50 9.14
C ILE A 106 -1.40 5.60 9.03
N LYS A 107 -1.25 6.66 9.80
CA LYS A 107 -2.16 7.82 9.73
C LYS A 107 -2.11 8.50 8.37
N LYS A 108 -0.94 8.61 7.77
CA LYS A 108 -0.77 9.15 6.41
C LYS A 108 -1.53 8.33 5.38
N ILE A 109 -1.45 7.01 5.45
CA ILE A 109 -2.18 6.12 4.54
C ILE A 109 -3.69 6.28 4.74
N LYS A 110 -4.17 6.34 5.96
CA LYS A 110 -5.59 6.60 6.27
C LYS A 110 -6.07 7.90 5.63
N PHE A 111 -5.28 8.95 5.75
CA PHE A 111 -5.60 10.25 5.16
C PHE A 111 -5.63 10.19 3.63
N ILE A 112 -4.62 9.58 3.00
CA ILE A 112 -4.51 9.47 1.55
C ILE A 112 -5.65 8.63 0.97
N THR A 113 -5.95 7.48 1.57
CA THR A 113 -7.03 6.60 1.09
C THR A 113 -8.40 7.25 1.27
N ARG A 114 -8.60 7.99 2.35
CA ARG A 114 -9.83 8.77 2.54
C ARG A 114 -9.98 9.84 1.46
N ALA A 115 -8.93 10.54 1.10
CA ALA A 115 -8.97 11.54 0.03
C ALA A 115 -9.32 10.93 -1.33
N SER A 116 -8.91 9.66 -1.57
CA SER A 116 -9.20 8.94 -2.80
C SER A 116 -10.61 8.33 -2.82
N GLU A 117 -11.01 7.69 -1.73
CA GLU A 117 -12.19 6.82 -1.66
C GLU A 117 -13.35 7.40 -0.84
N GLY A 118 -13.17 8.56 -0.20
CA GLY A 118 -14.15 9.15 0.71
C GLY A 118 -14.09 8.59 2.13
N LEU A 119 -13.47 7.44 2.33
CA LEU A 119 -13.24 6.83 3.63
C LEU A 119 -11.89 6.12 3.63
N SER A 120 -11.33 5.88 4.81
CA SER A 120 -10.08 5.12 4.90
C SER A 120 -10.30 3.66 4.51
N THR A 121 -9.45 3.17 3.59
CA THR A 121 -9.51 1.79 3.11
C THR A 121 -8.43 0.90 3.73
N LEU A 122 -7.59 1.45 4.62
CA LEU A 122 -6.51 0.68 5.23
C LEU A 122 -7.06 -0.32 6.25
N SER A 123 -6.65 -1.56 6.09
CA SER A 123 -6.96 -2.66 7.02
C SER A 123 -5.74 -3.51 7.28
N CYS A 124 -5.76 -4.24 8.38
CA CYS A 124 -4.73 -5.21 8.73
C CYS A 124 -5.36 -6.58 8.91
N ASN A 125 -4.77 -7.57 8.28
CA ASN A 125 -5.18 -8.97 8.40
C ASN A 125 -4.03 -9.77 9.02
N PRO A 126 -4.07 -10.04 10.33
CA PRO A 126 -3.02 -10.78 11.02
C PRO A 126 -3.18 -12.28 10.83
N ASN A 127 -2.05 -12.99 10.74
CA ASN A 127 -1.99 -14.44 10.80
C ASN A 127 -1.11 -14.84 11.98
N ASP A 128 -1.74 -15.20 13.09
CA ASP A 128 -1.05 -15.47 14.34
C ASP A 128 -0.18 -16.74 14.27
N ASP A 129 -0.57 -17.72 13.45
CA ASP A 129 0.17 -18.97 13.30
C ASP A 129 1.48 -18.78 12.51
N ALA A 130 1.44 -17.95 11.48
CA ALA A 130 2.61 -17.66 10.65
C ALA A 130 3.38 -16.42 11.12
N LEU A 131 2.89 -15.70 12.12
CA LEU A 131 3.43 -14.42 12.60
C LEU A 131 3.53 -13.38 11.47
N GLU A 132 2.52 -13.37 10.61
CA GLU A 132 2.44 -12.47 9.47
C GLU A 132 1.42 -11.36 9.68
N LEU A 133 1.76 -10.18 9.19
CA LEU A 133 0.85 -9.04 9.13
C LEU A 133 0.68 -8.63 7.66
N ALA A 134 -0.55 -8.67 7.19
CA ALA A 134 -0.93 -8.23 5.85
C ALA A 134 -1.69 -6.91 5.95
N LEU A 135 -1.10 -5.84 5.47
CA LEU A 135 -1.72 -4.52 5.43
C LEU A 135 -2.24 -4.27 4.01
N THR A 136 -3.52 -3.99 3.92
CA THR A 136 -4.22 -3.80 2.64
C THR A 136 -4.82 -2.40 2.57
N PHE A 137 -4.65 -1.75 1.42
CA PHE A 137 -5.34 -0.50 1.11
C PHE A 137 -5.82 -0.51 -0.34
N SER A 138 -6.82 0.31 -0.63
CA SER A 138 -7.37 0.49 -1.97
C SER A 138 -7.28 1.94 -2.40
N LEU A 139 -7.00 2.17 -3.67
CA LEU A 139 -6.93 3.49 -4.28
C LEU A 139 -7.52 3.47 -5.68
N HIS A 140 -8.13 4.59 -6.07
CA HIS A 140 -8.47 4.84 -7.47
C HIS A 140 -7.25 5.34 -8.23
N VAL A 141 -6.95 4.74 -9.37
CA VAL A 141 -5.85 5.14 -10.25
C VAL A 141 -6.34 5.26 -11.69
N GLU A 142 -5.82 6.25 -12.39
CA GLU A 142 -6.13 6.44 -13.81
C GLU A 142 -5.36 5.43 -14.65
N VAL A 143 -6.07 4.74 -15.54
CA VAL A 143 -5.46 3.83 -16.49
C VAL A 143 -4.78 4.66 -17.60
N ALA A 144 -3.51 4.37 -17.89
CA ALA A 144 -2.84 4.97 -19.02
C ALA A 144 -3.48 4.48 -20.32
N SER A 145 -4.09 5.40 -21.09
CA SER A 145 -4.78 5.04 -22.31
C SER A 145 -3.79 4.76 -23.44
N GLU A 146 -4.10 3.76 -24.31
CA GLU A 146 -3.34 3.50 -25.53
C GLU A 146 -3.26 4.74 -26.44
N PHE A 147 -4.25 5.60 -26.35
CA PHE A 147 -4.30 6.84 -27.13
C PHE A 147 -3.21 7.84 -26.73
N SER A 148 -2.85 7.92 -25.45
CA SER A 148 -1.76 8.80 -24.99
C SER A 148 -0.39 8.28 -25.43
N GLU A 149 -0.20 6.96 -25.54
CA GLU A 149 1.04 6.36 -26.06
C GLU A 149 1.19 6.60 -27.57
N LYS A 150 0.11 6.46 -28.33
CA LYS A 150 0.11 6.76 -29.78
C LYS A 150 0.33 8.24 -30.04
N GLY A 151 -0.22 9.12 -29.21
CA GLY A 151 0.01 10.56 -29.32
C GLY A 151 1.44 10.96 -29.00
N ALA A 152 2.09 10.30 -28.05
CA ALA A 152 3.48 10.51 -27.71
C ALA A 152 4.42 10.03 -28.84
N ASP A 153 4.11 8.91 -29.48
CA ASP A 153 4.88 8.39 -30.61
C ASP A 153 4.76 9.29 -31.86
N GLN A 154 3.58 9.81 -32.11
CA GLN A 154 3.37 10.74 -33.25
C GLN A 154 4.14 12.05 -33.05
N ARG A 155 4.38 12.50 -31.83
CA ARG A 155 5.16 13.70 -31.52
C ARG A 155 6.65 13.56 -31.82
N LYS A 156 7.17 12.36 -31.86
CA LYS A 156 8.59 12.08 -32.17
C LYS A 156 8.93 12.25 -33.64
N TYR A 157 7.94 12.31 -34.51
CA TYR A 157 8.11 12.42 -35.96
C TYR A 157 7.81 13.80 -36.53
N TYR A 158 7.50 14.74 -35.66
CA TYR A 158 7.29 16.14 -35.99
C TYR A 158 8.33 17.01 -35.28
#